data_40054e18d53757a379916b6b6cd638fb
#
_entry.id   40054e18d53757a379916b6b6cd638fb
#
_cell.length_a   1.000
_cell.length_b   1.000
_cell.length_c   1.000
_cell.angle_alpha   90.00
_cell.angle_beta   90.00
_cell.angle_gamma   90.00
#
_symmetry.space_group_name_H-M   'P 1'
#
loop_
_entity.id
_entity.type
_entity.pdbx_description
1 polymer ?
#
loop_
_entity_poly.entity_id
_entity_poly.type
_entity_poly.pdbx_seq_one_letter_code
_entity_poly.pdbx_strand_id
1 'polypeptide(L)'
;VPLLQAYNLRKSFGDRTVVKGVSFEVAEAEVVGLLGRNGAGKTTSFRMAIGMIDADAGVVTFQGKDVTQLPMYKRARLGMGYLSQEPSVFQRMTCEQNLLAILETLPLTRAQRKRKAAELLEHFGLTHKATHHARTCSGGERRKLEIARALVTNPRLILLDEPFSGVDPLAVESLQHEIRSLAERGIACLVTDHNVQQTLRVCDRAYIIDEGKEVAEGTPRDLINNDMVKRVYLGSLFRGDEFDEPLRVRTTRGAEAVGVNGNAAAGVRPPD
;
A
#
# COMPACT_ATOMS: atom_id res chain seq x y z
N VAL A 1 21.41 -6.07 1.78
CA VAL A 1 20.75 -6.88 2.83
C VAL A 1 19.29 -6.53 2.80
N PRO A 2 18.38 -7.51 2.69
CA PRO A 2 16.94 -7.22 2.67
C PRO A 2 16.48 -6.57 3.98
N LEU A 3 15.49 -5.67 3.88
CA LEU A 3 14.85 -5.04 5.03
C LEU A 3 13.99 -6.05 5.81
N LEU A 4 13.16 -6.81 5.06
CA LEU A 4 12.38 -7.95 5.54
C LEU A 4 12.80 -9.20 4.78
N GLN A 5 12.96 -10.31 5.47
CA GLN A 5 13.15 -11.62 4.85
C GLN A 5 12.29 -12.65 5.58
N ALA A 6 11.50 -13.38 4.82
CA ALA A 6 10.79 -14.57 5.25
C ALA A 6 11.42 -15.76 4.55
N TYR A 7 11.85 -16.77 5.30
CA TYR A 7 12.55 -17.92 4.74
C TYR A 7 11.87 -19.23 5.16
N ASN A 8 11.50 -20.03 4.17
CA ASN A 8 10.93 -21.38 4.32
C ASN A 8 9.75 -21.44 5.32
N LEU A 9 8.86 -20.45 5.26
CA LEU A 9 7.71 -20.39 6.16
C LEU A 9 6.77 -21.56 5.93
N ARG A 10 6.32 -22.19 7.02
CA ARG A 10 5.34 -23.28 7.00
C ARG A 10 4.22 -23.01 7.98
N LYS A 11 2.99 -23.40 7.60
CA LYS A 11 1.81 -23.29 8.47
C LYS A 11 0.77 -24.32 8.13
N SER A 12 0.32 -25.01 9.16
CA SER A 12 -0.81 -25.96 9.10
C SER A 12 -1.92 -25.49 10.03
N PHE A 13 -3.16 -25.79 9.68
CA PHE A 13 -4.35 -25.62 10.50
C PHE A 13 -5.06 -26.96 10.56
N GLY A 14 -5.00 -27.63 11.72
CA GLY A 14 -5.38 -29.04 11.83
C GLY A 14 -4.56 -29.90 10.85
N ASP A 15 -5.23 -30.73 10.08
CA ASP A 15 -4.58 -31.65 9.12
C ASP A 15 -4.22 -30.97 7.77
N ARG A 16 -4.60 -29.69 7.59
CA ARG A 16 -4.37 -28.96 6.33
C ARG A 16 -3.14 -28.08 6.41
N THR A 17 -2.09 -28.42 5.66
CA THR A 17 -0.94 -27.54 5.45
C THR A 17 -1.28 -26.50 4.39
N VAL A 18 -1.31 -25.23 4.80
CA VAL A 18 -1.67 -24.05 3.95
C VAL A 18 -0.42 -23.42 3.35
N VAL A 19 0.68 -23.33 4.11
CA VAL A 19 1.97 -22.79 3.64
C VAL A 19 3.01 -23.88 3.77
N LYS A 20 3.70 -24.19 2.66
CA LYS A 20 4.53 -25.39 2.50
C LYS A 20 6.01 -25.06 2.25
N GLY A 21 6.48 -23.90 2.73
CA GLY A 21 7.87 -23.49 2.55
C GLY A 21 8.00 -22.25 1.68
N VAL A 22 7.16 -21.23 1.93
CA VAL A 22 7.19 -19.96 1.19
C VAL A 22 8.36 -19.11 1.68
N SER A 23 9.13 -18.57 0.73
CA SER A 23 10.18 -17.59 0.98
C SER A 23 9.94 -16.32 0.17
N PHE A 24 10.24 -15.16 0.74
CA PHE A 24 10.22 -13.87 0.07
C PHE A 24 11.04 -12.86 0.84
N GLU A 25 11.45 -11.81 0.16
CA GLU A 25 12.17 -10.70 0.79
C GLU A 25 11.73 -9.35 0.23
N VAL A 26 11.99 -8.29 0.98
CA VAL A 26 11.72 -6.91 0.62
C VAL A 26 12.95 -6.08 0.94
N ALA A 27 13.47 -5.34 -0.04
CA ALA A 27 14.57 -4.40 0.17
C ALA A 27 14.06 -3.05 0.71
N GLU A 28 14.98 -2.16 1.09
CA GLU A 28 14.61 -0.79 1.45
C GLU A 28 14.02 -0.05 0.26
N ALA A 29 12.98 0.74 0.49
CA ALA A 29 12.30 1.53 -0.54
C ALA A 29 11.74 0.71 -1.71
N GLU A 30 11.56 -0.59 -1.55
CA GLU A 30 11.04 -1.49 -2.57
C GLU A 30 9.55 -1.77 -2.36
N VAL A 31 8.79 -1.88 -3.45
CA VAL A 31 7.42 -2.37 -3.46
C VAL A 31 7.40 -3.80 -3.98
N VAL A 32 7.09 -4.75 -3.12
CA VAL A 32 7.03 -6.18 -3.44
C VAL A 32 5.60 -6.68 -3.40
N GLY A 33 5.19 -7.41 -4.45
CA GLY A 33 3.90 -8.09 -4.51
C GLY A 33 3.98 -9.52 -3.99
N LEU A 34 3.00 -9.95 -3.20
CA LEU A 34 2.79 -11.36 -2.84
C LEU A 34 1.45 -11.79 -3.44
N LEU A 35 1.49 -12.41 -4.61
CA LEU A 35 0.36 -12.63 -5.49
C LEU A 35 0.01 -14.12 -5.59
N GLY A 36 -1.19 -14.43 -6.07
CA GLY A 36 -1.65 -15.80 -6.24
C GLY A 36 -3.15 -15.94 -6.10
N ARG A 37 -3.69 -17.12 -6.36
CA ARG A 37 -5.13 -17.40 -6.28
C ARG A 37 -5.65 -17.35 -4.84
N ASN A 38 -6.98 -17.26 -4.69
CA ASN A 38 -7.61 -17.39 -3.38
C ASN A 38 -7.29 -18.77 -2.78
N GLY A 39 -6.89 -18.77 -1.50
CA GLY A 39 -6.47 -19.99 -0.81
C GLY A 39 -5.04 -20.46 -1.09
N ALA A 40 -4.24 -19.74 -1.90
CA ALA A 40 -2.86 -20.10 -2.22
C ALA A 40 -1.88 -19.99 -1.03
N GLY A 41 -2.27 -19.37 0.08
CA GLY A 41 -1.42 -19.19 1.26
C GLY A 41 -0.85 -17.78 1.43
N LYS A 42 -1.16 -16.82 0.53
CA LYS A 42 -0.68 -15.43 0.57
C LYS A 42 -0.93 -14.75 1.92
N THR A 43 -2.20 -14.60 2.28
CA THR A 43 -2.62 -13.93 3.54
C THR A 43 -2.03 -14.62 4.77
N THR A 44 -1.89 -15.95 4.75
CA THR A 44 -1.26 -16.70 5.83
C THR A 44 0.23 -16.37 5.93
N SER A 45 0.97 -16.39 4.81
CA SER A 45 2.40 -16.01 4.77
C SER A 45 2.61 -14.58 5.20
N PHE A 46 1.76 -13.68 4.75
CA PHE A 46 1.75 -12.28 5.12
C PHE A 46 1.51 -12.06 6.62
N ARG A 47 0.51 -12.76 7.21
CA ARG A 47 0.22 -12.69 8.64
C ARG A 47 1.33 -13.29 9.52
N MET A 48 2.05 -14.30 9.03
CA MET A 48 3.27 -14.77 9.69
C MET A 48 4.37 -13.73 9.66
N ALA A 49 4.57 -13.03 8.53
CA ALA A 49 5.59 -11.99 8.40
C ALA A 49 5.35 -10.80 9.34
N ILE A 50 4.09 -10.40 9.59
CA ILE A 50 3.76 -9.32 10.52
C ILE A 50 3.65 -9.79 11.99
N GLY A 51 3.60 -11.10 12.25
CA GLY A 51 3.48 -11.67 13.60
C GLY A 51 2.06 -11.66 14.18
N MET A 52 1.05 -11.76 13.29
CA MET A 52 -0.35 -11.99 13.67
C MET A 52 -0.62 -13.45 13.96
N ILE A 53 0.10 -14.35 13.29
CA ILE A 53 0.06 -15.79 13.52
C ILE A 53 1.50 -16.32 13.58
N ASP A 54 1.70 -17.37 14.38
CA ASP A 54 3.00 -18.01 14.50
C ASP A 54 3.22 -18.96 13.32
N ALA A 55 4.42 -18.97 12.78
CA ALA A 55 4.87 -19.98 11.83
C ALA A 55 5.16 -21.29 12.56
N ASP A 56 4.80 -22.43 11.95
CA ASP A 56 5.15 -23.75 12.50
C ASP A 56 6.63 -24.08 12.20
N ALA A 57 7.18 -23.50 11.12
CA ALA A 57 8.60 -23.55 10.78
C ALA A 57 8.98 -22.38 9.87
N GLY A 58 10.29 -22.14 9.72
CA GLY A 58 10.85 -21.02 8.98
C GLY A 58 11.25 -19.87 9.87
N VAL A 59 11.82 -18.82 9.27
CA VAL A 59 12.37 -17.68 9.98
C VAL A 59 11.90 -16.39 9.32
N VAL A 60 11.59 -15.39 10.14
CA VAL A 60 11.34 -14.00 9.69
C VAL A 60 12.40 -13.10 10.30
N THR A 61 13.16 -12.40 9.45
CA THR A 61 14.10 -11.38 9.90
C THR A 61 13.65 -9.99 9.43
N PHE A 62 13.86 -8.99 10.27
CA PHE A 62 13.59 -7.59 9.95
C PHE A 62 14.79 -6.74 10.38
N GLN A 63 15.37 -5.96 9.45
CA GLN A 63 16.61 -5.20 9.67
C GLN A 63 17.76 -6.11 10.20
N GLY A 64 17.85 -7.32 9.66
CA GLY A 64 18.87 -8.31 10.09
C GLY A 64 18.62 -8.96 11.44
N LYS A 65 17.53 -8.65 12.14
CA LYS A 65 17.16 -9.23 13.44
C LYS A 65 16.09 -10.31 13.26
N ASP A 66 16.25 -11.43 13.92
CA ASP A 66 15.20 -12.46 13.99
C ASP A 66 13.99 -11.91 14.79
N VAL A 67 12.86 -11.88 14.13
CA VAL A 67 11.59 -11.44 14.70
C VAL A 67 10.55 -12.55 14.71
N THR A 68 10.94 -13.79 14.39
CA THR A 68 10.03 -14.94 14.20
C THR A 68 9.07 -15.14 15.37
N GLN A 69 9.58 -15.06 16.59
CA GLN A 69 8.79 -15.24 17.82
C GLN A 69 8.25 -13.94 18.41
N LEU A 70 8.49 -12.80 17.73
CA LEU A 70 7.99 -11.53 18.23
C LEU A 70 6.53 -11.30 17.82
N PRO A 71 5.62 -11.00 18.74
CA PRO A 71 4.25 -10.66 18.41
C PRO A 71 4.18 -9.33 17.65
N MET A 72 3.11 -9.13 16.88
CA MET A 72 2.88 -7.99 15.99
C MET A 72 3.22 -6.64 16.63
N TYR A 73 2.80 -6.38 17.88
CA TYR A 73 3.05 -5.08 18.52
C TYR A 73 4.55 -4.78 18.77
N LYS A 74 5.37 -5.82 18.99
CA LYS A 74 6.82 -5.68 19.09
C LYS A 74 7.45 -5.40 17.73
N ARG A 75 6.99 -6.09 16.66
CA ARG A 75 7.42 -5.82 15.28
C ARG A 75 7.01 -4.40 14.84
N ALA A 76 5.83 -3.93 15.24
CA ALA A 76 5.39 -2.56 14.97
C ALA A 76 6.33 -1.52 15.60
N ARG A 77 6.82 -1.76 16.82
CA ARG A 77 7.81 -0.89 17.49
C ARG A 77 9.18 -0.89 16.81
N LEU A 78 9.51 -1.93 16.04
CA LEU A 78 10.71 -1.98 15.23
C LEU A 78 10.57 -1.23 13.90
N GLY A 79 9.36 -0.80 13.55
CA GLY A 79 9.10 -0.04 12.33
C GLY A 79 8.32 -0.80 11.25
N MET A 80 7.58 -1.86 11.59
CA MET A 80 6.67 -2.54 10.67
C MET A 80 5.26 -1.97 10.82
N GLY A 81 4.71 -1.36 9.77
CA GLY A 81 3.32 -0.94 9.67
C GLY A 81 2.45 -2.04 9.07
N TYR A 82 1.14 -2.02 9.37
CA TYR A 82 0.18 -2.96 8.82
C TYR A 82 -1.14 -2.27 8.48
N LEU A 83 -1.62 -2.56 7.29
CA LEU A 83 -2.94 -2.16 6.81
C LEU A 83 -3.75 -3.42 6.52
N SER A 84 -4.80 -3.65 7.31
CA SER A 84 -5.68 -4.82 7.17
C SER A 84 -6.62 -4.70 5.97
N GLN A 85 -7.07 -5.85 5.47
CA GLN A 85 -8.14 -5.93 4.47
C GLN A 85 -9.45 -5.33 5.01
N GLU A 86 -9.80 -5.63 6.27
CA GLU A 86 -10.99 -5.08 6.90
C GLU A 86 -10.80 -3.61 7.30
N PRO A 87 -11.85 -2.77 7.16
CA PRO A 87 -11.78 -1.38 7.58
C PRO A 87 -11.39 -1.23 9.05
N SER A 88 -10.31 -0.50 9.31
CA SER A 88 -9.74 -0.35 10.65
C SER A 88 -9.96 1.03 11.28
N VAL A 89 -10.58 1.97 10.55
CA VAL A 89 -10.84 3.32 11.07
C VAL A 89 -11.84 3.34 12.21
N PHE A 90 -11.63 4.21 13.18
CA PHE A 90 -12.60 4.51 14.22
C PHE A 90 -13.75 5.35 13.63
N GLN A 91 -14.81 4.68 13.19
CA GLN A 91 -15.89 5.27 12.40
C GLN A 91 -16.60 6.45 13.05
N ARG A 92 -16.68 6.47 14.41
CA ARG A 92 -17.32 7.54 15.21
C ARG A 92 -16.38 8.69 15.55
N MET A 93 -15.09 8.57 15.24
CA MET A 93 -14.11 9.64 15.37
C MET A 93 -13.99 10.42 14.06
N THR A 94 -13.57 11.69 14.14
CA THR A 94 -13.22 12.48 12.95
C THR A 94 -11.95 11.95 12.30
N CYS A 95 -11.65 12.37 11.06
CA CYS A 95 -10.40 11.99 10.40
C CYS A 95 -9.18 12.44 11.21
N GLU A 96 -9.19 13.68 11.75
CA GLU A 96 -8.13 14.16 12.64
C GLU A 96 -8.03 13.33 13.92
N GLN A 97 -9.15 13.03 14.58
CA GLN A 97 -9.17 12.22 15.79
C GLN A 97 -8.63 10.80 15.56
N ASN A 98 -8.87 10.21 14.40
CA ASN A 98 -8.30 8.91 14.03
C ASN A 98 -6.77 8.92 14.03
N LEU A 99 -6.14 10.00 13.58
CA LEU A 99 -4.69 10.17 13.61
C LEU A 99 -4.19 10.49 15.03
N LEU A 100 -4.87 11.41 15.73
CA LEU A 100 -4.51 11.80 17.09
C LEU A 100 -4.53 10.62 18.04
N ALA A 101 -5.50 9.71 17.93
CA ALA A 101 -5.58 8.52 18.79
C ALA A 101 -4.31 7.65 18.73
N ILE A 102 -3.68 7.54 17.56
CA ILE A 102 -2.40 6.82 17.44
C ILE A 102 -1.22 7.70 17.86
N LEU A 103 -1.25 8.99 17.52
CA LEU A 103 -0.21 9.95 17.92
C LEU A 103 -0.08 10.10 19.44
N GLU A 104 -1.16 9.87 20.20
CA GLU A 104 -1.13 9.88 21.67
C GLU A 104 -0.28 8.79 22.29
N THR A 105 -0.04 7.69 21.56
CA THR A 105 0.85 6.62 22.01
C THR A 105 2.34 6.96 21.86
N LEU A 106 2.67 8.07 21.18
CA LEU A 106 4.04 8.50 20.92
C LEU A 106 4.45 9.60 21.93
N PRO A 107 5.75 9.71 22.24
CA PRO A 107 6.30 10.71 23.13
C PRO A 107 6.35 12.10 22.48
N LEU A 108 5.20 12.62 22.06
CA LEU A 108 5.02 13.90 21.37
C LEU A 108 4.20 14.86 22.24
N THR A 109 4.51 16.15 22.19
CA THR A 109 3.67 17.19 22.78
C THR A 109 2.34 17.33 22.03
N ARG A 110 1.33 17.91 22.66
CA ARG A 110 0.03 18.17 22.03
C ARG A 110 0.16 18.97 20.72
N ALA A 111 1.03 19.97 20.70
CA ALA A 111 1.28 20.78 19.51
C ALA A 111 1.91 19.96 18.37
N GLN A 112 2.89 19.12 18.67
CA GLN A 112 3.54 18.23 17.69
C GLN A 112 2.55 17.21 17.13
N ARG A 113 1.68 16.61 17.96
CA ARG A 113 0.64 15.69 17.52
C ARG A 113 -0.32 16.35 16.53
N LYS A 114 -0.82 17.56 16.85
CA LYS A 114 -1.72 18.30 15.96
C LYS A 114 -1.05 18.64 14.63
N ARG A 115 0.19 19.11 14.66
CA ARG A 115 0.95 19.40 13.44
C ARG A 115 1.13 18.17 12.59
N LYS A 116 1.57 17.05 13.17
CA LYS A 116 1.75 15.78 12.42
C LYS A 116 0.44 15.24 11.87
N ALA A 117 -0.68 15.37 12.59
CA ALA A 117 -2.00 14.99 12.09
C ALA A 117 -2.40 15.85 10.88
N ALA A 118 -2.19 17.17 10.93
CA ALA A 118 -2.47 18.08 9.83
C ALA A 118 -1.62 17.77 8.60
N GLU A 119 -0.30 17.55 8.77
CA GLU A 119 0.64 17.18 7.70
C GLU A 119 0.21 15.88 6.99
N LEU A 120 -0.23 14.87 7.76
CA LEU A 120 -0.72 13.61 7.19
C LEU A 120 -2.06 13.80 6.43
N LEU A 121 -2.99 14.59 6.99
CA LEU A 121 -4.26 14.88 6.29
C LEU A 121 -4.03 15.65 5.00
N GLU A 122 -3.11 16.60 4.99
CA GLU A 122 -2.73 17.37 3.80
C GLU A 122 -2.11 16.46 2.75
N HIS A 123 -1.14 15.62 3.16
CA HIS A 123 -0.47 14.69 2.24
C HIS A 123 -1.46 13.79 1.50
N PHE A 124 -2.46 13.26 2.21
CA PHE A 124 -3.48 12.38 1.62
C PHE A 124 -4.67 13.14 1.00
N GLY A 125 -4.64 14.47 0.96
CA GLY A 125 -5.73 15.30 0.42
C GLY A 125 -7.01 15.22 1.26
N LEU A 126 -6.90 14.93 2.57
CA LEU A 126 -8.01 14.77 3.49
C LEU A 126 -8.26 15.99 4.40
N THR A 127 -7.57 17.12 4.16
CA THR A 127 -7.70 18.33 4.99
C THR A 127 -9.16 18.80 5.07
N HIS A 128 -9.91 18.77 3.96
CA HIS A 128 -11.31 19.13 3.89
C HIS A 128 -12.24 18.22 4.70
N LYS A 129 -11.76 17.03 5.09
CA LYS A 129 -12.47 16.04 5.92
C LYS A 129 -11.96 15.98 7.37
N ALA A 130 -11.00 16.82 7.76
CA ALA A 130 -10.37 16.74 9.09
C ALA A 130 -11.38 16.64 10.24
N THR A 131 -12.43 17.46 10.22
CA THR A 131 -13.49 17.52 11.23
C THR A 131 -14.68 16.62 10.98
N HIS A 132 -14.73 15.89 9.84
CA HIS A 132 -15.82 14.97 9.50
C HIS A 132 -15.56 13.60 10.10
N HIS A 133 -16.62 12.91 10.51
CA HIS A 133 -16.53 11.53 11.01
C HIS A 133 -16.06 10.59 9.90
N ALA A 134 -15.15 9.66 10.21
CA ALA A 134 -14.61 8.70 9.26
C ALA A 134 -15.68 7.82 8.57
N ARG A 135 -16.84 7.61 9.20
CA ARG A 135 -18.00 6.91 8.59
C ARG A 135 -18.56 7.63 7.36
N THR A 136 -18.36 8.96 7.23
CA THR A 136 -18.87 9.76 6.10
C THR A 136 -17.88 9.85 4.95
N CYS A 137 -16.69 9.26 5.09
CA CYS A 137 -15.69 9.18 4.04
C CYS A 137 -16.10 8.15 2.97
N SER A 138 -15.78 8.44 1.72
CA SER A 138 -15.86 7.47 0.62
C SER A 138 -14.93 6.28 0.88
N GLY A 139 -15.04 5.20 0.13
CA GLY A 139 -14.14 4.04 0.24
C GLY A 139 -12.68 4.44 0.06
N GLY A 140 -12.38 5.23 -0.97
CA GLY A 140 -11.03 5.73 -1.24
C GLY A 140 -10.49 6.68 -0.17
N GLU A 141 -11.31 7.66 0.30
CA GLU A 141 -10.93 8.55 1.40
C GLU A 141 -10.66 7.77 2.69
N ARG A 142 -11.47 6.76 2.98
CA ARG A 142 -11.29 5.88 4.14
C ARG A 142 -9.98 5.11 4.04
N ARG A 143 -9.67 4.56 2.87
CA ARG A 143 -8.42 3.83 2.63
C ARG A 143 -7.19 4.73 2.79
N LYS A 144 -7.25 5.96 2.28
CA LYS A 144 -6.21 6.97 2.50
C LYS A 144 -6.02 7.29 3.99
N LEU A 145 -7.10 7.43 4.75
CA LEU A 145 -7.03 7.66 6.20
C LEU A 145 -6.39 6.47 6.94
N GLU A 146 -6.67 5.23 6.53
CA GLU A 146 -6.05 4.03 7.10
C GLU A 146 -4.54 3.98 6.85
N ILE A 147 -4.11 4.32 5.62
CA ILE A 147 -2.69 4.43 5.28
C ILE A 147 -2.05 5.55 6.10
N ALA A 148 -2.68 6.73 6.19
CA ALA A 148 -2.20 7.83 7.01
C ALA A 148 -2.00 7.42 8.48
N ARG A 149 -2.92 6.62 9.05
CA ARG A 149 -2.79 6.08 10.40
C ARG A 149 -1.59 5.12 10.54
N ALA A 150 -1.37 4.26 9.55
CA ALA A 150 -0.22 3.35 9.56
C ALA A 150 1.11 4.12 9.50
N LEU A 151 1.14 5.30 8.85
CA LEU A 151 2.32 6.16 8.76
C LEU A 151 2.61 6.99 10.01
N VAL A 152 1.68 7.07 10.96
CA VAL A 152 1.86 7.85 12.20
C VAL A 152 3.13 7.46 12.94
N THR A 153 3.50 6.18 12.94
CA THR A 153 4.66 5.64 13.65
C THR A 153 5.97 5.73 12.85
N ASN A 154 5.96 6.36 11.67
CA ASN A 154 7.09 6.42 10.74
C ASN A 154 7.70 5.02 10.45
N PRO A 155 6.92 4.08 9.92
CA PRO A 155 7.42 2.75 9.66
C PRO A 155 8.49 2.77 8.55
N ARG A 156 9.38 1.79 8.57
CA ARG A 156 10.32 1.52 7.46
C ARG A 156 9.73 0.56 6.42
N LEU A 157 8.77 -0.25 6.85
CA LEU A 157 8.05 -1.20 6.02
C LEU A 157 6.56 -1.11 6.34
N ILE A 158 5.72 -1.10 5.32
CA ILE A 158 4.27 -1.25 5.46
C ILE A 158 3.82 -2.52 4.74
N LEU A 159 3.07 -3.35 5.46
CA LEU A 159 2.40 -4.50 4.90
C LEU A 159 0.94 -4.11 4.57
N LEU A 160 0.55 -4.23 3.31
CA LEU A 160 -0.75 -3.82 2.77
C LEU A 160 -1.54 -5.07 2.35
N ASP A 161 -2.54 -5.46 3.15
CA ASP A 161 -3.38 -6.62 2.88
C ASP A 161 -4.60 -6.20 2.05
N GLU A 162 -4.64 -6.62 0.79
CA GLU A 162 -5.66 -6.31 -0.22
C GLU A 162 -6.06 -4.81 -0.27
N PRO A 163 -5.10 -3.90 -0.52
CA PRO A 163 -5.36 -2.46 -0.46
C PRO A 163 -6.37 -1.96 -1.50
N PHE A 164 -6.56 -2.68 -2.60
CA PHE A 164 -7.43 -2.30 -3.71
C PHE A 164 -8.83 -2.93 -3.61
N SER A 165 -9.05 -3.85 -2.67
CA SER A 165 -10.31 -4.57 -2.52
C SER A 165 -11.45 -3.63 -2.11
N GLY A 166 -12.58 -3.67 -2.84
CA GLY A 166 -13.76 -2.87 -2.55
C GLY A 166 -13.60 -1.36 -2.80
N VAL A 167 -12.57 -0.95 -3.55
CA VAL A 167 -12.32 0.44 -3.92
C VAL A 167 -12.73 0.66 -5.38
N ASP A 168 -13.31 1.83 -5.68
CA ASP A 168 -13.68 2.18 -7.05
C ASP A 168 -12.43 2.39 -7.94
N PRO A 169 -12.53 2.16 -9.28
CA PRO A 169 -11.37 2.20 -10.17
C PRO A 169 -10.57 3.50 -10.16
N LEU A 170 -11.23 4.66 -10.02
CA LEU A 170 -10.55 5.96 -9.97
C LEU A 170 -9.76 6.12 -8.66
N ALA A 171 -10.33 5.64 -7.56
CA ALA A 171 -9.63 5.67 -6.27
C ALA A 171 -8.48 4.65 -6.23
N VAL A 172 -8.54 3.54 -6.98
CA VAL A 172 -7.43 2.59 -7.12
C VAL A 172 -6.21 3.26 -7.72
N GLU A 173 -6.33 4.02 -8.82
CA GLU A 173 -5.19 4.76 -9.38
C GLU A 173 -4.55 5.69 -8.35
N SER A 174 -5.39 6.43 -7.60
CA SER A 174 -4.88 7.30 -6.54
C SER A 174 -4.12 6.54 -5.46
N LEU A 175 -4.61 5.36 -5.05
CA LEU A 175 -3.92 4.50 -4.07
C LEU A 175 -2.62 3.92 -4.62
N GLN A 176 -2.59 3.56 -5.91
CA GLN A 176 -1.36 3.11 -6.57
C GLN A 176 -0.28 4.20 -6.52
N HIS A 177 -0.64 5.44 -6.82
CA HIS A 177 0.28 6.57 -6.70
C HIS A 177 0.76 6.78 -5.26
N GLU A 178 -0.13 6.66 -4.27
CA GLU A 178 0.26 6.77 -2.86
C GLU A 178 1.26 5.68 -2.46
N ILE A 179 1.03 4.42 -2.85
CA ILE A 179 1.96 3.31 -2.56
C ILE A 179 3.34 3.56 -3.19
N ARG A 180 3.40 4.01 -4.45
CA ARG A 180 4.67 4.38 -5.09
C ARG A 180 5.36 5.55 -4.39
N SER A 181 4.60 6.57 -3.99
CA SER A 181 5.12 7.71 -3.22
C SER A 181 5.72 7.30 -1.88
N LEU A 182 5.19 6.25 -1.21
CA LEU A 182 5.79 5.72 0.01
C LEU A 182 7.19 5.16 -0.25
N ALA A 183 7.35 4.38 -1.31
CA ALA A 183 8.65 3.83 -1.71
C ALA A 183 9.66 4.94 -2.07
N GLU A 184 9.24 5.95 -2.82
CA GLU A 184 10.07 7.13 -3.14
C GLU A 184 10.54 7.88 -1.89
N ARG A 185 9.80 7.79 -0.80
CA ARG A 185 10.13 8.36 0.52
C ARG A 185 10.94 7.41 1.41
N GLY A 186 11.39 6.28 0.88
CA GLY A 186 12.21 5.31 1.59
C GLY A 186 11.42 4.31 2.45
N ILE A 187 10.09 4.24 2.30
CA ILE A 187 9.25 3.28 3.02
C ILE A 187 9.00 2.08 2.11
N ALA A 188 9.51 0.92 2.46
CA ALA A 188 9.25 -0.30 1.73
C ALA A 188 7.78 -0.75 1.87
N CYS A 189 7.25 -1.41 0.86
CA CYS A 189 5.88 -1.92 0.86
C CYS A 189 5.85 -3.41 0.49
N LEU A 190 5.15 -4.23 1.28
CA LEU A 190 4.75 -5.58 0.88
C LEU A 190 3.25 -5.56 0.64
N VAL A 191 2.82 -5.86 -0.58
CA VAL A 191 1.42 -5.78 -1.01
C VAL A 191 0.90 -7.16 -1.35
N THR A 192 -0.26 -7.55 -0.82
CA THR A 192 -1.00 -8.72 -1.28
C THR A 192 -2.35 -8.29 -1.81
N ASP A 193 -2.74 -8.82 -2.97
CA ASP A 193 -4.07 -8.60 -3.53
C ASP A 193 -4.45 -9.77 -4.43
N HIS A 194 -5.74 -9.95 -4.66
CA HIS A 194 -6.26 -10.91 -5.63
C HIS A 194 -6.27 -10.33 -7.06
N ASN A 195 -6.23 -9.00 -7.20
CA ASN A 195 -6.10 -8.33 -8.50
C ASN A 195 -4.62 -8.19 -8.87
N VAL A 196 -4.12 -9.21 -9.58
CA VAL A 196 -2.71 -9.31 -9.99
C VAL A 196 -2.30 -8.12 -10.85
N GLN A 197 -3.15 -7.69 -11.80
CA GLN A 197 -2.84 -6.60 -12.72
C GLN A 197 -2.62 -5.28 -11.98
N GLN A 198 -3.54 -4.92 -11.08
CA GLN A 198 -3.44 -3.67 -10.32
C GLN A 198 -2.23 -3.66 -9.38
N THR A 199 -1.90 -4.82 -8.81
CA THR A 199 -0.76 -4.94 -7.91
C THR A 199 0.57 -4.89 -8.67
N LEU A 200 0.68 -5.58 -9.80
CA LEU A 200 1.89 -5.54 -10.63
C LEU A 200 2.24 -4.12 -11.12
N ARG A 201 1.24 -3.25 -11.32
CA ARG A 201 1.49 -1.84 -11.72
C ARG A 201 2.27 -1.03 -10.69
N VAL A 202 2.22 -1.41 -9.43
CA VAL A 202 2.91 -0.67 -8.34
C VAL A 202 4.17 -1.36 -7.86
N CYS A 203 4.37 -2.65 -8.19
CA CYS A 203 5.49 -3.43 -7.69
C CYS A 203 6.76 -3.22 -8.51
N ASP A 204 7.90 -3.26 -7.84
CA ASP A 204 9.21 -3.40 -8.48
C ASP A 204 9.48 -4.86 -8.85
N ARG A 205 9.03 -5.79 -8.01
CA ARG A 205 8.99 -7.24 -8.26
C ARG A 205 7.86 -7.91 -7.47
N ALA A 206 7.55 -9.15 -7.81
CA ALA A 206 6.53 -9.89 -7.09
C ALA A 206 6.86 -11.40 -7.05
N TYR A 207 6.28 -12.04 -6.02
CA TYR A 207 6.27 -13.48 -5.83
C TYR A 207 4.88 -14.02 -6.15
N ILE A 208 4.81 -15.09 -6.92
CA ILE A 208 3.57 -15.80 -7.20
C ILE A 208 3.51 -17.03 -6.30
N ILE A 209 2.48 -17.07 -5.45
CA ILE A 209 2.23 -18.20 -4.54
C ILE A 209 1.09 -19.05 -5.10
N ASP A 210 1.31 -20.33 -5.16
CA ASP A 210 0.28 -21.33 -5.48
C ASP A 210 0.39 -22.56 -4.60
N GLU A 211 -0.76 -23.06 -4.14
CA GLU A 211 -0.88 -24.23 -3.26
C GLU A 211 0.11 -24.24 -2.09
N GLY A 212 0.39 -23.08 -1.52
CA GLY A 212 1.28 -22.90 -0.37
C GLY A 212 2.78 -22.90 -0.72
N LYS A 213 3.14 -22.77 -1.99
CA LYS A 213 4.53 -22.69 -2.46
C LYS A 213 4.73 -21.46 -3.34
N GLU A 214 5.94 -20.97 -3.38
CA GLU A 214 6.39 -20.04 -4.39
C GLU A 214 6.59 -20.78 -5.71
N VAL A 215 6.00 -20.23 -6.79
CA VAL A 215 6.04 -20.84 -8.13
C VAL A 215 6.71 -19.96 -9.16
N ALA A 216 6.79 -18.66 -8.92
CA ALA A 216 7.51 -17.70 -9.75
C ALA A 216 7.89 -16.47 -8.95
N GLU A 217 9.01 -15.83 -9.31
CA GLU A 217 9.49 -14.55 -8.83
C GLU A 217 10.04 -13.75 -10.00
N GLY A 218 9.92 -12.44 -9.97
CA GLY A 218 10.50 -11.55 -10.97
C GLY A 218 9.89 -10.17 -11.00
N THR A 219 10.38 -9.33 -11.92
CA THR A 219 9.76 -8.05 -12.23
C THR A 219 8.37 -8.24 -12.83
N PRO A 220 7.50 -7.23 -12.83
CA PRO A 220 6.20 -7.32 -13.51
C PRO A 220 6.32 -7.83 -14.95
N ARG A 221 7.34 -7.36 -15.69
CA ARG A 221 7.59 -7.75 -17.09
C ARG A 221 7.98 -9.23 -17.20
N ASP A 222 8.80 -9.75 -16.29
CA ASP A 222 9.20 -11.15 -16.27
C ASP A 222 7.98 -12.06 -15.99
N LEU A 223 7.18 -11.68 -15.00
CA LEU A 223 5.99 -12.44 -14.61
C LEU A 223 4.91 -12.44 -15.69
N ILE A 224 4.71 -11.31 -16.36
CA ILE A 224 3.77 -11.19 -17.49
C ILE A 224 4.19 -12.06 -18.66
N ASN A 225 5.49 -12.24 -18.91
CA ASN A 225 6.01 -13.08 -19.97
C ASN A 225 6.13 -14.56 -19.61
N ASN A 226 5.95 -14.92 -18.35
CA ASN A 226 5.98 -16.28 -17.89
C ASN A 226 4.69 -17.04 -18.30
N ASP A 227 4.82 -18.08 -19.13
CA ASP A 227 3.68 -18.83 -19.67
C ASP A 227 2.83 -19.51 -18.61
N MET A 228 3.43 -19.94 -17.49
CA MET A 228 2.70 -20.52 -16.36
C MET A 228 1.87 -19.44 -15.65
N VAL A 229 2.45 -18.27 -15.38
CA VAL A 229 1.76 -17.13 -14.77
C VAL A 229 0.62 -16.65 -15.66
N LYS A 230 0.85 -16.52 -16.99
CA LYS A 230 -0.21 -16.19 -17.97
C LYS A 230 -1.37 -17.18 -17.89
N ARG A 231 -1.07 -18.47 -17.97
CA ARG A 231 -2.09 -19.51 -18.04
C ARG A 231 -2.92 -19.61 -16.77
N VAL A 232 -2.29 -19.48 -15.61
CA VAL A 232 -2.91 -19.76 -14.30
C VAL A 232 -3.52 -18.49 -13.67
N TYR A 233 -2.91 -17.31 -13.88
CA TYR A 233 -3.24 -16.09 -13.11
C TYR A 233 -3.76 -14.92 -13.95
N LEU A 234 -3.23 -14.72 -15.16
CA LEU A 234 -3.56 -13.53 -15.95
C LEU A 234 -4.71 -13.79 -16.95
N GLY A 235 -4.92 -15.06 -17.33
CA GLY A 235 -5.91 -15.43 -18.35
C GLY A 235 -5.48 -15.08 -19.78
N SER A 236 -6.18 -15.65 -20.77
CA SER A 236 -5.83 -15.55 -22.21
C SER A 236 -6.04 -14.15 -22.83
N LEU A 237 -6.74 -13.26 -22.13
CA LEU A 237 -7.05 -11.90 -22.63
C LEU A 237 -6.00 -10.85 -22.24
N PHE A 238 -5.02 -11.22 -21.44
CA PHE A 238 -4.01 -10.29 -20.96
C PHE A 238 -2.92 -10.05 -22.02
N ARG A 239 -2.78 -8.82 -22.51
CA ARG A 239 -1.86 -8.45 -23.59
C ARG A 239 -0.51 -7.90 -23.14
N GLY A 240 -0.34 -7.48 -21.89
CA GLY A 240 0.93 -6.95 -21.39
C GLY A 240 1.26 -5.51 -21.77
N ASP A 241 0.59 -4.94 -22.76
CA ASP A 241 0.83 -3.59 -23.29
C ASP A 241 0.56 -2.50 -22.22
N GLU A 242 -0.20 -2.84 -21.19
CA GLU A 242 -0.62 -1.94 -20.11
C GLU A 242 0.53 -1.57 -19.14
N PHE A 243 1.69 -2.23 -19.26
CA PHE A 243 2.87 -2.02 -18.38
C PHE A 243 3.99 -1.23 -19.05
N ASP A 244 3.83 -0.87 -20.34
CA ASP A 244 4.81 -0.09 -21.09
C ASP A 244 4.70 1.43 -20.79
N GLU A 245 3.60 1.89 -20.20
CA GLU A 245 3.47 3.27 -19.74
C GLU A 245 3.78 3.37 -18.23
N PRO A 246 4.76 4.19 -17.83
CA PRO A 246 4.97 4.49 -16.42
C PRO A 246 3.72 5.19 -15.87
N LEU A 247 3.38 4.91 -14.59
CA LEU A 247 2.32 5.61 -13.89
C LEU A 247 2.55 7.13 -14.02
N ARG A 248 1.69 7.80 -14.80
CA ARG A 248 1.79 9.25 -15.02
C ARG A 248 1.50 9.95 -13.70
N VAL A 249 2.53 10.54 -13.11
CA VAL A 249 2.39 11.43 -11.96
C VAL A 249 1.58 12.64 -12.43
N ARG A 250 0.29 12.68 -12.12
CA ARG A 250 -0.49 13.92 -12.23
C ARG A 250 0.00 14.85 -11.13
N THR A 251 1.03 15.65 -11.45
CA THR A 251 1.36 16.80 -10.64
C THR A 251 0.14 17.72 -10.66
N THR A 252 -0.50 17.91 -9.52
CA THR A 252 -1.46 18.98 -9.27
C THR A 252 -0.70 20.32 -9.23
N ARG A 253 -0.18 20.74 -10.38
CA ARG A 253 0.26 22.11 -10.64
C ARG A 253 -0.56 22.61 -11.80
N GLY A 254 -1.45 23.54 -11.53
CA GLY A 254 -2.17 24.23 -12.60
C GLY A 254 -3.47 24.89 -12.20
N ALA A 255 -3.45 25.61 -11.09
CA ALA A 255 -4.35 26.73 -10.92
C ALA A 255 -3.49 27.99 -10.96
N GLU A 256 -2.99 28.34 -12.15
CA GLU A 256 -2.36 29.63 -12.38
C GLU A 256 -2.85 30.25 -13.68
N ALA A 257 -3.34 31.48 -13.51
CA ALA A 257 -3.34 32.57 -14.47
C ALA A 257 -4.26 32.44 -15.71
N VAL A 258 -5.53 32.76 -15.51
CA VAL A 258 -6.24 33.49 -16.57
C VAL A 258 -5.63 34.88 -16.62
N GLY A 259 -4.66 35.06 -17.50
CA GLY A 259 -4.06 36.32 -17.80
C GLY A 259 -5.08 37.29 -18.41
N VAL A 260 -5.30 38.37 -17.70
CA VAL A 260 -5.92 39.57 -18.22
C VAL A 260 -4.98 40.16 -19.27
N ASN A 261 -5.23 39.88 -20.54
CA ASN A 261 -4.65 40.65 -21.62
C ASN A 261 -5.64 41.73 -22.05
N GLY A 262 -5.38 42.94 -21.55
CA GLY A 262 -5.86 44.14 -22.17
C GLY A 262 -5.29 44.25 -23.56
N ASN A 263 -6.11 44.48 -24.55
CA ASN A 263 -5.69 45.10 -25.79
C ASN A 263 -6.64 46.22 -26.13
N ALA A 264 -6.04 47.39 -26.09
CA ALA A 264 -6.63 48.65 -26.51
C ALA A 264 -6.56 48.80 -28.04
N ALA A 265 -7.44 49.63 -28.54
CA ALA A 265 -7.36 50.38 -29.77
C ALA A 265 -7.93 49.77 -31.06
N ALA A 266 -9.00 50.37 -31.48
CA ALA A 266 -9.27 51.02 -32.76
C ALA A 266 -10.78 51.30 -32.82
N GLY A 267 -11.30 52.51 -32.72
CA GLY A 267 -11.24 53.54 -33.70
C GLY A 267 -12.32 53.36 -34.76
N VAL A 268 -13.61 53.80 -34.51
CA VAL A 268 -14.53 54.13 -35.60
C VAL A 268 -15.35 55.34 -35.18
N ARG A 269 -15.33 56.35 -36.10
CA ARG A 269 -16.05 57.62 -36.05
C ARG A 269 -17.57 57.42 -36.21
N PRO A 270 -18.36 58.42 -35.75
CA PRO A 270 -19.80 58.45 -36.01
C PRO A 270 -20.11 59.12 -37.35
N PRO A 271 -21.26 58.86 -37.94
CA PRO A 271 -21.91 59.85 -38.85
C PRO A 271 -23.13 60.47 -38.18
N ASP A 272 -23.22 61.70 -38.40
CA ASP A 272 -24.33 62.65 -38.40
C ASP A 272 -25.42 62.59 -37.32
#